data_68c69bf18c0f3e35e7466c1b9a12bd36
#
_entry.id   68c69bf18c0f3e35e7466c1b9a12bd36
#
_cell.length_a   1.000
_cell.length_b   1.000
_cell.length_c   1.000
_cell.angle_alpha   90.00
_cell.angle_beta   90.00
_cell.angle_gamma   90.00
#
_symmetry.space_group_name_H-M   'P 1'
#
loop_
_entity.id
_entity.type
_entity.pdbx_description
1 polymer ?
#
loop_
_entity_poly.entity_id
_entity_poly.type
_entity_poly.pdbx_seq_one_letter_code
_entity_poly.pdbx_strand_id
1 'polypeptide(L)'
;MKRINKQEPPQWFEDWKRNFKVANNRNAHYKNDFSTDDVDGANRRRRLRENLVDEQGKICCYCMRRISTNSSHIEHFLPKEFFADKDLSYENLLASCNGEGTVVVEDEHCGHRKDN
;
A
#
# COMPACT_ATOMS: atom_id res chain seq x y z
N MET A 1 -6.22 4.25 14.99
CA MET A 1 -5.99 4.56 13.58
C MET A 1 -6.92 5.67 13.14
N LYS A 2 -6.37 6.61 12.42
CA LYS A 2 -7.17 7.71 11.90
C LYS A 2 -8.11 7.20 10.81
N ARG A 3 -9.30 7.77 10.77
CA ARG A 3 -10.23 7.46 9.70
C ARG A 3 -9.72 8.01 8.37
N ILE A 4 -9.67 7.17 7.37
CA ILE A 4 -9.17 7.53 6.05
C ILE A 4 -10.33 7.66 5.08
N ASN A 5 -10.37 8.79 4.38
CA ASN A 5 -11.31 8.99 3.28
C ASN A 5 -10.74 8.36 2.03
N LYS A 6 -11.10 7.12 1.76
CA LYS A 6 -10.59 6.46 0.57
C LYS A 6 -11.16 7.11 -0.68
N GLN A 7 -10.29 7.36 -1.63
CA GLN A 7 -10.69 7.89 -2.92
C GLN A 7 -10.92 6.75 -3.88
N GLU A 8 -11.39 7.08 -5.08
CA GLU A 8 -11.54 6.04 -6.09
C GLU A 8 -10.17 5.53 -6.51
N PRO A 9 -10.08 4.26 -6.89
CA PRO A 9 -8.80 3.73 -7.33
C PRO A 9 -8.25 4.52 -8.51
N PRO A 10 -6.93 4.74 -8.54
CA PRO A 10 -6.33 5.40 -9.70
C PRO A 10 -6.60 4.59 -10.97
N GLN A 11 -6.86 5.29 -12.06
CA GLN A 11 -7.17 4.62 -13.32
C GLN A 11 -6.03 3.70 -13.76
N TRP A 12 -4.78 4.15 -13.61
CA TRP A 12 -3.64 3.34 -14.02
C TRP A 12 -3.59 2.01 -13.26
N PHE A 13 -4.00 2.02 -12.01
CA PHE A 13 -3.99 0.83 -11.15
C PHE A 13 -5.03 -0.17 -11.64
N GLU A 14 -6.22 0.31 -11.92
CA GLU A 14 -7.29 -0.55 -12.42
C GLU A 14 -6.96 -1.06 -13.82
N ASP A 15 -6.35 -0.21 -14.66
CA ASP A 15 -5.94 -0.62 -16.00
C ASP A 15 -4.88 -1.71 -15.93
N TRP A 16 -3.93 -1.56 -15.03
CA TRP A 16 -2.89 -2.57 -14.89
C TRP A 16 -3.48 -3.92 -14.49
N LYS A 17 -4.40 -3.91 -13.55
CA LYS A 17 -5.04 -5.16 -13.09
C LYS A 17 -5.82 -5.81 -14.21
N ARG A 18 -6.55 -5.01 -14.97
CA ARG A 18 -7.34 -5.53 -16.07
C ARG A 18 -6.46 -6.11 -17.16
N ASN A 19 -5.40 -5.40 -17.52
CA ASN A 19 -4.49 -5.88 -18.55
C ASN A 19 -3.78 -7.16 -18.12
N PHE A 20 -3.42 -7.25 -16.85
CA PHE A 20 -2.82 -8.47 -16.33
C PHE A 20 -3.77 -9.65 -16.46
N LYS A 21 -5.03 -9.44 -16.10
CA LYS A 21 -6.02 -10.52 -16.15
C LYS A 21 -6.23 -11.00 -17.59
N VAL A 22 -6.27 -10.07 -18.52
CA VAL A 22 -6.42 -10.42 -19.94
C VAL A 22 -5.22 -11.24 -20.42
N ALA A 23 -4.02 -10.81 -20.05
CA ALA A 23 -2.80 -11.47 -20.53
C ALA A 23 -2.57 -12.83 -19.87
N ASN A 24 -3.00 -13.00 -18.63
CA ASN A 24 -2.67 -14.18 -17.83
C ASN A 24 -3.86 -15.06 -17.50
N ASN A 25 -5.05 -14.63 -17.83
CA ASN A 25 -6.29 -15.38 -17.60
C ASN A 25 -6.49 -15.70 -16.11
N ARG A 26 -6.09 -14.80 -15.24
CA ARG A 26 -6.31 -14.90 -13.81
C ARG A 26 -6.13 -13.53 -13.19
N ASN A 27 -6.61 -13.34 -11.97
CA ASN A 27 -6.40 -12.09 -11.26
C ASN A 27 -4.97 -11.97 -10.79
N ALA A 28 -4.45 -10.74 -10.78
CA ALA A 28 -3.12 -10.48 -10.26
C ALA A 28 -3.13 -10.51 -8.75
N HIS A 29 -1.97 -10.84 -8.16
CA HIS A 29 -1.76 -10.78 -6.73
C HIS A 29 -0.66 -9.80 -6.40
N TYR A 30 -0.69 -9.26 -5.19
CA TYR A 30 0.22 -8.21 -4.81
C TYR A 30 1.67 -8.68 -4.82
N LYS A 31 1.97 -9.74 -4.08
CA LYS A 31 3.36 -10.14 -3.88
C LYS A 31 3.98 -10.69 -5.15
N ASN A 32 3.27 -11.54 -5.86
CA ASN A 32 3.87 -12.26 -6.97
C ASN A 32 3.80 -11.52 -8.29
N ASP A 33 2.85 -10.61 -8.43
CA ASP A 33 2.59 -10.00 -9.74
C ASP A 33 2.78 -8.50 -9.74
N PHE A 34 2.38 -7.81 -8.69
CA PHE A 34 2.44 -6.36 -8.64
C PHE A 34 3.76 -5.88 -8.05
N SER A 35 4.15 -6.44 -6.92
CA SER A 35 5.31 -6.00 -6.15
C SER A 35 6.51 -6.90 -6.43
N THR A 36 6.92 -6.94 -7.68
CA THR A 36 8.02 -7.79 -8.10
C THR A 36 9.35 -7.08 -7.86
N ASP A 37 10.43 -7.84 -7.93
CA ASP A 37 11.78 -7.33 -7.59
C ASP A 37 12.46 -6.59 -8.73
N ASP A 38 11.79 -6.42 -9.85
CA ASP A 38 12.36 -5.74 -11.00
C ASP A 38 12.03 -4.26 -10.98
N VAL A 39 12.50 -3.55 -12.00
CA VAL A 39 12.28 -2.10 -12.14
C VAL A 39 10.79 -1.79 -12.23
N ASP A 40 10.06 -2.61 -12.96
CA ASP A 40 8.63 -2.38 -13.15
C ASP A 40 7.87 -2.51 -11.83
N GLY A 41 8.23 -3.51 -11.03
CA GLY A 41 7.62 -3.68 -9.71
C GLY A 41 7.92 -2.51 -8.80
N ALA A 42 9.15 -2.03 -8.82
CA ALA A 42 9.54 -0.88 -8.00
C ALA A 42 8.76 0.36 -8.42
N ASN A 43 8.58 0.57 -9.71
CA ASN A 43 7.82 1.71 -10.22
C ASN A 43 6.35 1.62 -9.83
N ARG A 44 5.77 0.44 -9.90
CA ARG A 44 4.38 0.25 -9.51
C ARG A 44 4.19 0.55 -8.03
N ARG A 45 5.09 0.05 -7.18
CA ARG A 45 5.01 0.32 -5.73
C ARG A 45 5.12 1.80 -5.45
N ARG A 46 6.06 2.46 -6.10
CA ARG A 46 6.25 3.89 -5.88
C ARG A 46 5.02 4.68 -6.30
N ARG A 47 4.48 4.36 -7.44
CA ARG A 47 3.30 5.06 -7.96
C ARG A 47 2.10 4.86 -7.05
N LEU A 48 1.93 3.65 -6.57
CA LEU A 48 0.85 3.37 -5.63
C LEU A 48 1.04 4.13 -4.33
N ARG A 49 2.27 4.17 -3.80
CA ARG A 49 2.54 4.92 -2.58
C ARG A 49 2.22 6.40 -2.76
N GLU A 50 2.55 6.96 -3.91
CA GLU A 50 2.21 8.35 -4.17
C GLU A 50 0.73 8.60 -4.05
N ASN A 51 -0.07 7.74 -4.64
CA ASN A 51 -1.51 7.89 -4.58
C ASN A 51 -2.03 7.75 -3.14
N LEU A 52 -1.52 6.77 -2.42
CA LEU A 52 -1.97 6.53 -1.05
C LEU A 52 -1.55 7.66 -0.11
N VAL A 53 -0.33 8.12 -0.24
CA VAL A 53 0.18 9.21 0.58
C VAL A 53 -0.64 10.48 0.34
N ASP A 54 -0.92 10.77 -0.93
CA ASP A 54 -1.69 11.97 -1.27
C ASP A 54 -3.12 11.89 -0.75
N GLU A 55 -3.77 10.74 -0.89
CA GLU A 55 -5.15 10.64 -0.42
C GLU A 55 -5.23 10.73 1.10
N GLN A 56 -4.18 10.38 1.80
CA GLN A 56 -4.13 10.46 3.26
C GLN A 56 -3.66 11.81 3.77
N GLY A 57 -3.44 12.77 2.88
CA GLY A 57 -2.97 14.08 3.29
C GLY A 57 -1.53 14.06 3.77
N LYS A 58 -0.74 13.11 3.30
CA LYS A 58 0.66 12.95 3.66
C LYS A 58 0.87 12.61 5.13
N ILE A 59 -0.07 11.86 5.68
CA ILE A 59 -0.04 11.46 7.09
C ILE A 59 -0.16 9.95 7.16
N CYS A 60 0.64 9.34 8.03
CA CYS A 60 0.60 7.89 8.26
C CYS A 60 -0.79 7.47 8.73
N CYS A 61 -1.27 6.33 8.22
CA CYS A 61 -2.61 5.86 8.54
C CYS A 61 -2.75 5.43 10.00
N TYR A 62 -1.66 5.15 10.69
CA TYR A 62 -1.71 4.67 12.07
C TYR A 62 -1.32 5.73 13.09
N CYS A 63 -0.14 6.31 12.94
CA CYS A 63 0.40 7.19 13.97
C CYS A 63 0.25 8.67 13.65
N MET A 64 -0.27 8.98 12.48
CA MET A 64 -0.56 10.35 12.06
C MET A 64 0.69 11.21 11.88
N ARG A 65 1.86 10.59 11.80
CA ARG A 65 3.07 11.32 11.46
C ARG A 65 3.06 11.68 10.00
N ARG A 66 3.74 12.77 9.68
CA ARG A 66 3.88 13.16 8.28
C ARG A 66 4.74 12.15 7.55
N ILE A 67 4.29 11.76 6.38
CA ILE A 67 5.02 10.81 5.54
C ILE A 67 5.15 11.37 4.13
N SER A 68 6.10 10.83 3.40
CA SER A 68 6.27 11.11 1.99
C SER A 68 6.30 9.79 1.24
N THR A 69 6.31 9.87 -0.09
CA THR A 69 6.37 8.66 -0.90
C THR A 69 7.58 7.81 -0.54
N ASN A 70 8.73 8.46 -0.31
CA ASN A 70 9.96 7.72 -0.03
C ASN A 70 10.09 7.27 1.41
N SER A 71 9.29 7.81 2.31
CA SER A 71 9.36 7.45 3.72
C SER A 71 8.13 6.69 4.19
N SER A 72 7.49 5.98 3.27
CA SER A 72 6.29 5.23 3.59
C SER A 72 6.36 3.85 2.96
N HIS A 73 5.45 2.98 3.40
CA HIS A 73 5.28 1.71 2.74
C HIS A 73 3.79 1.36 2.67
N ILE A 74 3.50 0.40 1.82
CA ILE A 74 2.12 -0.01 1.55
C ILE A 74 1.69 -1.02 2.59
N GLU A 75 0.54 -0.77 3.20
CA GLU A 75 -0.05 -1.66 4.20
C GLU A 75 -1.34 -2.24 3.67
N HIS A 76 -1.58 -3.49 4.03
CA HIS A 76 -2.85 -4.13 3.74
C HIS A 76 -3.67 -4.14 5.02
N PHE A 77 -4.84 -3.51 4.99
CA PHE A 77 -5.70 -3.47 6.16
C PHE A 77 -6.12 -4.88 6.57
N LEU A 78 -6.54 -5.68 5.61
CA LEU A 78 -6.81 -7.10 5.83
C LEU A 78 -5.58 -7.89 5.42
N PRO A 79 -5.07 -8.79 6.27
CA PRO A 79 -3.84 -9.52 5.97
C PRO A 79 -3.92 -10.31 4.68
N LYS A 80 -2.85 -10.28 3.89
CA LYS A 80 -2.80 -10.96 2.61
C LYS A 80 -2.96 -12.47 2.74
N GLU A 81 -2.43 -13.04 3.81
CA GLU A 81 -2.45 -14.49 3.97
C GLU A 81 -3.86 -15.05 4.21
N PHE A 82 -4.78 -14.21 4.68
CA PHE A 82 -6.15 -14.65 4.93
C PHE A 82 -7.16 -14.07 3.96
N PHE A 83 -6.78 -13.02 3.24
CA PHE A 83 -7.68 -12.31 2.35
C PHE A 83 -6.99 -12.06 1.01
N ALA A 84 -6.52 -13.15 0.40
CA ALA A 84 -5.75 -13.05 -0.83
C ALA A 84 -6.53 -12.39 -1.96
N ASP A 85 -7.85 -12.53 -1.96
CA ASP A 85 -8.68 -11.93 -2.99
C ASP A 85 -8.77 -10.41 -2.85
N LYS A 86 -8.28 -9.86 -1.73
CA LYS A 86 -8.31 -8.42 -1.50
C LYS A 86 -6.93 -7.78 -1.47
N ASP A 87 -5.91 -8.52 -1.87
CA ASP A 87 -4.54 -8.02 -1.77
C ASP A 87 -4.25 -6.89 -2.77
N LEU A 88 -5.04 -6.77 -3.82
CA LEU A 88 -4.95 -5.67 -4.77
C LEU A 88 -6.24 -4.87 -4.85
N SER A 89 -7.06 -4.92 -3.83
CA SER A 89 -8.22 -4.06 -3.72
C SER A 89 -7.76 -2.72 -3.14
N TYR A 90 -7.95 -1.64 -3.88
CA TYR A 90 -7.47 -0.33 -3.45
C TYR A 90 -8.02 0.07 -2.10
N GLU A 91 -9.25 -0.32 -1.80
CA GLU A 91 -9.88 -0.03 -0.52
C GLU A 91 -9.13 -0.65 0.66
N ASN A 92 -8.37 -1.71 0.39
CA ASN A 92 -7.64 -2.42 1.42
C ASN A 92 -6.19 -1.94 1.57
N LEU A 93 -5.80 -0.92 0.80
CA LEU A 93 -4.41 -0.47 0.75
C LEU A 93 -4.28 0.89 1.41
N LEU A 94 -3.26 1.02 2.24
CA LEU A 94 -2.98 2.24 2.98
C LEU A 94 -1.48 2.50 2.98
N ALA A 95 -1.09 3.72 3.29
CA ALA A 95 0.32 4.06 3.45
C ALA A 95 0.61 4.31 4.92
N SER A 96 1.73 3.77 5.39
CA SER A 96 2.17 3.97 6.76
C SER A 96 3.63 4.39 6.76
N CYS A 97 4.10 4.91 7.88
CA CYS A 97 5.51 5.25 8.01
C CYS A 97 6.32 3.96 8.03
N ASN A 98 7.55 4.05 7.51
CA ASN A 98 8.36 2.85 7.41
C ASN A 98 9.16 2.56 8.70
N GLY A 99 9.01 3.41 9.68
CA GLY A 99 9.70 3.21 10.95
C GLY A 99 11.14 3.67 10.97
N GLU A 100 11.68 4.01 9.80
CA GLU A 100 13.07 4.44 9.74
C GLU A 100 13.22 5.86 10.21
N GLY A 101 14.28 6.12 10.94
CA GLY A 101 14.56 7.46 11.40
C GLY A 101 13.72 7.89 12.57
N THR A 102 12.78 7.09 13.00
CA THR A 102 12.04 7.42 14.19
C THR A 102 12.82 6.98 15.41
N VAL A 103 12.81 7.83 16.42
CA VAL A 103 13.55 7.51 17.63
C VAL A 103 12.61 7.22 18.80
N VAL A 104 11.35 7.33 18.58
CA VAL A 104 10.39 7.12 19.65
C VAL A 104 10.07 5.64 19.70
N VAL A 105 10.39 5.04 20.82
CA VAL A 105 10.30 3.59 20.94
C VAL A 105 8.88 3.09 20.74
N GLU A 106 7.92 3.77 21.30
CA GLU A 106 6.54 3.29 21.21
C GLU A 106 6.01 3.35 19.79
N ASP A 107 6.68 4.09 18.92
CA ASP A 107 6.23 4.22 17.53
C ASP A 107 7.01 3.36 16.56
N GLU A 108 8.00 2.65 17.05
CA GLU A 108 8.90 1.93 16.17
C GLU A 108 8.20 0.90 15.32
N HIS A 109 7.05 0.47 15.74
CA HIS A 109 6.33 -0.58 15.03
C HIS A 109 5.08 -0.08 14.34
N CYS A 110 5.03 1.20 14.06
CA CYS A 110 3.80 1.79 13.57
C CYS A 110 3.12 0.93 12.50
N GLY A 111 3.74 0.73 11.36
CA GLY A 111 3.15 -0.09 10.32
C GLY A 111 3.20 -1.58 10.62
N HIS A 112 4.04 -1.99 11.54
CA HIS A 112 4.25 -3.39 11.86
C HIS A 112 3.41 -3.91 13.00
N ARG A 113 2.76 -3.03 13.72
CA ARG A 113 1.97 -3.43 14.87
C ARG A 113 0.54 -3.79 14.53
N LYS A 114 0.20 -3.62 13.28
CA LYS A 114 -1.16 -3.86 12.84
C LYS A 114 -1.64 -5.27 13.12
N ASP A 115 -0.77 -6.22 13.05
CA ASP A 115 -1.13 -7.63 13.20
C ASP A 115 -1.20 -8.09 14.64
N ASN A 116 -0.97 -7.21 15.56
CA ASN A 116 -0.98 -7.57 16.98
C ASN A 116 -2.34 -7.33 17.63
#